data_3be4c3e6521575258a6e77dff4d70b93
#
_entry.id   3be4c3e6521575258a6e77dff4d70b93
#
_cell.length_a   1.000
_cell.length_b   1.000
_cell.length_c   1.000
_cell.angle_alpha   90.00
_cell.angle_beta   90.00
_cell.angle_gamma   90.00
#
_symmetry.space_group_name_H-M   'P 1'
#
loop_
_entity.id
_entity.type
_entity.pdbx_description
1 polymer ?
#
loop_
_entity_poly.entity_id
_entity_poly.type
_entity_poly.pdbx_seq_one_letter_code
_entity_poly.pdbx_strand_id
1 'polypeptide(L)'
;MRESLFQIFHGISYGFGRPRLNLKCFLTRFKYQIQLILNIMSSHTSSNPPLIELSEKNFDEVVSSDKPVLVDFWATWCGPCQFMLPIFDKLAKKYGDKVSFGRLNVDDNQGIAMRFDVYAIPTFIVFMNGKAVDKAVGAVGEKGLEGLLEKYQ
;
A
#
# COMPACT_ATOMS: atom_id res chain seq x y z
N MET A 1 59.23 4.46 12.54
CA MET A 1 59.34 3.13 11.92
C MET A 1 58.26 3.06 10.84
N ARG A 2 58.62 3.61 9.72
CA ARG A 2 57.93 3.55 8.41
C ARG A 2 58.81 2.65 7.55
N GLU A 3 58.23 1.92 6.63
CA GLU A 3 58.85 1.02 5.65
C GLU A 3 58.66 -0.47 5.96
N SER A 4 57.69 -1.07 5.29
CA SER A 4 57.72 -2.47 4.83
C SER A 4 56.35 -2.91 4.27
N LEU A 5 55.87 -2.31 3.17
CA LEU A 5 54.77 -2.86 2.37
C LEU A 5 54.87 -2.46 0.87
N PHE A 6 56.12 -2.46 0.35
CA PHE A 6 56.34 -2.06 -1.06
C PHE A 6 57.13 -3.09 -1.88
N GLN A 7 57.12 -4.34 -1.53
CA GLN A 7 57.84 -5.36 -2.31
C GLN A 7 57.06 -6.68 -2.42
N ILE A 8 55.89 -6.70 -3.08
CA ILE A 8 55.38 -7.93 -3.68
C ILE A 8 54.55 -7.54 -4.92
N PHE A 9 55.16 -7.02 -5.94
CA PHE A 9 54.55 -6.90 -7.27
C PHE A 9 55.63 -6.85 -8.37
N HIS A 10 56.43 -7.93 -8.47
CA HIS A 10 57.23 -8.17 -9.66
C HIS A 10 57.09 -9.61 -10.06
N GLY A 11 56.40 -9.88 -11.15
CA GLY A 11 56.58 -11.09 -11.91
C GLY A 11 55.30 -11.88 -12.24
N ILE A 12 54.39 -11.33 -13.03
CA ILE A 12 53.56 -12.18 -13.90
C ILE A 12 53.33 -11.38 -15.19
N SER A 13 54.14 -11.67 -16.19
CA SER A 13 53.96 -11.24 -17.55
C SER A 13 52.90 -12.11 -18.21
N TYR A 14 51.64 -11.66 -18.23
CA TYR A 14 50.59 -12.27 -19.04
C TYR A 14 50.35 -11.43 -20.30
N GLY A 15 50.52 -12.06 -21.44
CA GLY A 15 50.28 -11.49 -22.76
C GLY A 15 48.85 -10.94 -22.88
N PHE A 16 48.78 -9.66 -23.06
CA PHE A 16 47.53 -8.92 -23.15
C PHE A 16 46.97 -8.97 -24.56
N GLY A 17 46.25 -10.05 -24.90
CA GLY A 17 45.30 -10.01 -25.99
C GLY A 17 44.16 -9.09 -25.63
N ARG A 18 44.05 -7.93 -26.27
CA ARG A 18 42.97 -6.97 -26.04
C ARG A 18 41.60 -7.62 -26.33
N PRO A 19 40.74 -7.90 -25.32
CA PRO A 19 39.37 -8.25 -25.62
C PRO A 19 38.69 -7.02 -26.18
N ARG A 20 38.13 -7.14 -27.41
CA ARG A 20 37.20 -6.13 -27.92
C ARG A 20 35.97 -6.18 -27.02
N LEU A 21 35.95 -5.30 -26.00
CA LEU A 21 34.78 -5.09 -25.18
C LEU A 21 33.63 -4.67 -26.06
N ASN A 22 32.68 -5.56 -26.21
CA ASN A 22 31.46 -5.31 -26.97
C ASN A 22 30.60 -4.35 -26.16
N LEU A 23 30.74 -3.05 -26.45
CA LEU A 23 30.07 -1.96 -25.75
C LEU A 23 28.55 -2.15 -25.65
N LYS A 24 27.95 -2.89 -26.59
CA LYS A 24 26.53 -3.24 -26.54
C LYS A 24 26.20 -4.20 -25.39
N CYS A 25 27.09 -5.15 -25.08
CA CYS A 25 26.89 -6.11 -24.00
C CYS A 25 27.06 -5.44 -22.60
N PHE A 26 27.93 -4.44 -22.51
CA PHE A 26 28.13 -3.65 -21.28
C PHE A 26 26.92 -2.75 -21.00
N LEU A 27 26.38 -2.10 -22.04
CA LEU A 27 25.19 -1.22 -21.93
C LEU A 27 23.91 -1.98 -21.58
N THR A 28 23.72 -3.19 -22.13
CA THR A 28 22.58 -4.03 -21.76
C THR A 28 22.66 -4.53 -20.32
N ARG A 29 23.84 -4.93 -19.86
CA ARG A 29 24.04 -5.40 -18.48
C ARG A 29 23.87 -4.24 -17.47
N PHE A 30 24.33 -3.04 -17.83
CA PHE A 30 24.16 -1.83 -17.03
C PHE A 30 22.69 -1.39 -16.94
N LYS A 31 21.93 -1.52 -18.03
CA LYS A 31 20.50 -1.23 -18.09
C LYS A 31 19.68 -2.18 -17.20
N TYR A 32 20.03 -3.47 -17.19
CA TYR A 32 19.42 -4.47 -16.31
C TYR A 32 19.74 -4.20 -14.83
N GLN A 33 20.97 -3.78 -14.53
CA GLN A 33 21.40 -3.47 -13.17
C GLN A 33 20.66 -2.25 -12.63
N ILE A 34 20.51 -1.21 -13.43
CA ILE A 34 19.74 0.00 -13.07
C ILE A 34 18.25 -0.34 -12.91
N GLN A 35 17.67 -1.15 -13.78
CA GLN A 35 16.29 -1.56 -13.70
C GLN A 35 16.02 -2.40 -12.43
N LEU A 36 16.96 -3.26 -12.05
CA LEU A 36 16.88 -4.03 -10.82
C LEU A 36 16.96 -3.13 -9.57
N ILE A 37 17.86 -2.14 -9.58
CA ILE A 37 18.01 -1.16 -8.50
C ILE A 37 16.76 -0.27 -8.40
N LEU A 38 16.21 0.19 -9.51
CA LEU A 38 14.97 0.98 -9.54
C LEU A 38 13.78 0.16 -9.02
N ASN A 39 13.68 -1.13 -9.37
CA ASN A 39 12.64 -2.01 -8.84
C ASN A 39 12.80 -2.25 -7.33
N ILE A 40 14.05 -2.40 -6.84
CA ILE A 40 14.33 -2.56 -5.40
C ILE A 40 14.05 -1.23 -4.66
N MET A 41 14.38 -0.08 -5.24
CA MET A 41 14.08 1.24 -4.64
C MET A 41 12.58 1.57 -4.70
N SER A 42 11.82 1.04 -5.66
CA SER A 42 10.35 1.16 -5.71
C SER A 42 9.62 0.30 -4.66
N SER A 43 10.28 -0.73 -4.12
CA SER A 43 9.70 -1.63 -3.11
C SER A 43 9.93 -1.19 -1.66
N HIS A 44 10.62 -0.08 -1.43
CA HIS A 44 10.83 0.51 -0.09
C HIS A 44 9.98 1.76 0.15
N THR A 45 8.71 1.73 -0.25
CA THR A 45 7.75 2.73 0.22
C THR A 45 7.04 2.15 1.44
N SER A 46 7.41 2.68 2.59
CA SER A 46 6.69 2.66 3.88
C SER A 46 5.67 1.52 4.07
N SER A 47 5.94 0.64 5.01
CA SER A 47 5.10 -0.50 5.46
C SER A 47 3.80 -0.10 6.16
N ASN A 48 3.15 0.99 5.74
CA ASN A 48 1.79 1.34 6.09
C ASN A 48 0.98 1.32 4.80
N PRO A 49 0.01 0.42 4.64
CA PRO A 49 -0.95 0.55 3.56
C PRO A 49 -1.64 1.91 3.73
N PRO A 50 -1.52 2.82 2.76
CA PRO A 50 -2.14 4.13 2.86
C PRO A 50 -3.65 3.94 2.90
N LEU A 51 -4.32 4.70 3.78
CA LEU A 51 -5.77 4.84 3.67
C LEU A 51 -6.11 5.41 2.30
N ILE A 52 -7.03 4.77 1.61
CA ILE A 52 -7.44 5.18 0.27
C ILE A 52 -8.55 6.23 0.42
N GLU A 53 -8.31 7.46 -0.02
CA GLU A 53 -9.39 8.44 -0.13
C GLU A 53 -10.28 8.09 -1.33
N LEU A 54 -11.56 7.81 -1.02
CA LEU A 54 -12.55 7.38 -2.00
C LEU A 54 -13.42 8.56 -2.43
N SER A 55 -13.81 8.52 -3.70
CA SER A 55 -14.70 9.49 -4.34
C SER A 55 -15.51 8.78 -5.42
N GLU A 56 -16.52 9.46 -6.01
CA GLU A 56 -17.28 8.93 -7.14
C GLU A 56 -16.40 8.47 -8.31
N LYS A 57 -15.18 9.00 -8.43
CA LYS A 57 -14.26 8.70 -9.55
C LYS A 57 -13.53 7.38 -9.42
N ASN A 58 -13.22 6.93 -8.19
CA ASN A 58 -12.39 5.74 -7.95
C ASN A 58 -13.08 4.66 -7.12
N PHE A 59 -14.27 4.93 -6.58
CA PHE A 59 -14.97 4.03 -5.67
C PHE A 59 -15.18 2.65 -6.28
N ASP A 60 -15.82 2.59 -7.44
CA ASP A 60 -16.17 1.32 -8.09
C ASP A 60 -14.94 0.50 -8.48
N GLU A 61 -13.86 1.15 -8.90
CA GLU A 61 -12.58 0.49 -9.20
C GLU A 61 -11.98 -0.14 -7.94
N VAL A 62 -11.90 0.63 -6.85
CA VAL A 62 -11.26 0.16 -5.60
C VAL A 62 -12.06 -0.98 -4.97
N VAL A 63 -13.39 -0.88 -4.86
CA VAL A 63 -14.22 -1.92 -4.22
C VAL A 63 -14.39 -3.17 -5.07
N SER A 64 -14.07 -3.11 -6.38
CA SER A 64 -14.11 -4.27 -7.29
C SER A 64 -12.84 -5.12 -7.26
N SER A 65 -11.86 -4.76 -6.43
CA SER A 65 -10.63 -5.54 -6.28
C SER A 65 -10.90 -6.93 -5.71
N ASP A 66 -10.01 -7.88 -6.00
CA ASP A 66 -10.06 -9.25 -5.43
C ASP A 66 -9.83 -9.25 -3.91
N LYS A 67 -9.17 -8.21 -3.40
CA LYS A 67 -8.89 -8.03 -1.98
C LYS A 67 -10.10 -7.38 -1.29
N PRO A 68 -10.50 -7.87 -0.10
CA PRO A 68 -11.56 -7.20 0.67
C PRO A 68 -11.23 -5.74 0.95
N VAL A 69 -12.22 -4.86 0.87
CA VAL A 69 -12.07 -3.43 1.14
C VAL A 69 -13.01 -3.02 2.26
N LEU A 70 -12.47 -2.52 3.37
CA LEU A 70 -13.25 -1.89 4.42
C LEU A 70 -13.33 -0.38 4.15
N VAL A 71 -14.55 0.13 3.99
CA VAL A 71 -14.80 1.55 3.73
C VAL A 71 -15.45 2.21 4.95
N ASP A 72 -14.82 3.29 5.45
CA ASP A 72 -15.35 4.22 6.46
C ASP A 72 -16.14 5.34 5.78
N PHE A 73 -17.43 5.39 5.96
CA PHE A 73 -18.30 6.50 5.57
C PHE A 73 -18.35 7.52 6.70
N TRP A 74 -17.81 8.70 6.47
CA TRP A 74 -17.57 9.72 7.48
C TRP A 74 -17.90 11.13 6.99
N ALA A 75 -17.90 12.11 7.90
CA ALA A 75 -17.94 13.55 7.59
C ALA A 75 -17.08 14.35 8.57
N THR A 76 -16.68 15.56 8.17
CA THR A 76 -15.80 16.43 8.96
C THR A 76 -16.41 16.88 10.30
N TRP A 77 -17.72 17.08 10.33
CA TRP A 77 -18.49 17.51 11.51
C TRP A 77 -18.87 16.36 12.45
N CYS A 78 -18.60 15.11 12.07
CA CYS A 78 -19.01 13.91 12.80
C CYS A 78 -18.02 13.61 13.95
N GLY A 79 -18.34 13.97 15.19
CA GLY A 79 -17.53 13.68 16.36
C GLY A 79 -17.24 12.19 16.57
N PRO A 80 -18.25 11.28 16.52
CA PRO A 80 -18.02 9.84 16.60
C PRO A 80 -17.10 9.28 15.51
N CYS A 81 -17.11 9.87 14.30
CA CYS A 81 -16.20 9.48 13.22
C CYS A 81 -14.74 9.84 13.56
N GLN A 82 -14.52 11.02 14.16
CA GLN A 82 -13.19 11.44 14.61
C GLN A 82 -12.64 10.52 15.72
N PHE A 83 -13.51 10.04 16.60
CA PHE A 83 -13.14 9.04 17.61
C PHE A 83 -12.71 7.71 16.99
N MET A 84 -13.39 7.26 15.93
CA MET A 84 -13.07 6.01 15.25
C MET A 84 -11.82 6.08 14.36
N LEU A 85 -11.41 7.27 13.92
CA LEU A 85 -10.28 7.44 13.01
C LEU A 85 -8.97 6.80 13.49
N PRO A 86 -8.47 7.04 14.73
CA PRO A 86 -7.23 6.41 15.19
C PRO A 86 -7.35 4.88 15.32
N ILE A 87 -8.56 4.37 15.58
CA ILE A 87 -8.83 2.92 15.60
C ILE A 87 -8.75 2.36 14.19
N PHE A 88 -9.35 3.04 13.22
CA PHE A 88 -9.33 2.66 11.82
C PHE A 88 -7.90 2.65 11.27
N ASP A 89 -7.09 3.68 11.56
CA ASP A 89 -5.68 3.75 11.19
C ASP A 89 -4.85 2.60 11.79
N LYS A 90 -5.11 2.27 13.06
CA LYS A 90 -4.45 1.15 13.75
C LYS A 90 -4.77 -0.18 13.06
N LEU A 91 -6.04 -0.40 12.72
CA LEU A 91 -6.48 -1.62 12.04
C LEU A 91 -5.95 -1.70 10.60
N ALA A 92 -5.87 -0.58 9.89
CA ALA A 92 -5.24 -0.51 8.58
C ALA A 92 -3.77 -0.96 8.61
N LYS A 93 -3.04 -0.55 9.66
CA LYS A 93 -1.65 -1.01 9.87
C LYS A 93 -1.56 -2.50 10.21
N LYS A 94 -2.52 -3.01 10.97
CA LYS A 94 -2.54 -4.41 11.42
C LYS A 94 -2.98 -5.39 10.33
N TYR A 95 -3.98 -5.02 9.54
CA TYR A 95 -4.64 -5.90 8.58
C TYR A 95 -4.43 -5.51 7.11
N GLY A 96 -3.67 -4.45 6.84
CA GLY A 96 -3.49 -3.87 5.51
C GLY A 96 -2.91 -4.81 4.46
N ASP A 97 -2.23 -5.87 4.86
CA ASP A 97 -1.75 -6.92 3.93
C ASP A 97 -2.90 -7.76 3.38
N LYS A 98 -3.96 -7.97 4.18
CA LYS A 98 -5.11 -8.83 3.84
C LYS A 98 -6.35 -8.05 3.40
N VAL A 99 -6.56 -6.85 3.93
CA VAL A 99 -7.73 -6.00 3.68
C VAL A 99 -7.25 -4.60 3.26
N SER A 100 -7.87 -4.02 2.26
CA SER A 100 -7.66 -2.61 1.90
C SER A 100 -8.58 -1.72 2.75
N PHE A 101 -8.12 -0.51 3.08
CA PHE A 101 -8.85 0.43 3.92
C PHE A 101 -9.10 1.71 3.13
N GLY A 102 -10.37 2.09 2.99
CA GLY A 102 -10.79 3.29 2.28
C GLY A 102 -11.65 4.19 3.17
N ARG A 103 -11.65 5.48 2.88
CA ARG A 103 -12.50 6.46 3.54
C ARG A 103 -13.28 7.27 2.51
N LEU A 104 -14.54 7.51 2.77
CA LEU A 104 -15.43 8.24 1.88
C LEU A 104 -16.17 9.33 2.67
N ASN A 105 -15.93 10.59 2.31
CA ASN A 105 -16.69 11.71 2.86
C ASN A 105 -18.11 11.72 2.24
N VAL A 106 -19.12 11.55 3.08
CA VAL A 106 -20.52 11.47 2.61
C VAL A 106 -21.06 12.81 2.13
N ASP A 107 -20.51 13.94 2.59
CA ASP A 107 -20.94 15.26 2.14
C ASP A 107 -20.57 15.50 0.67
N ASP A 108 -19.41 15.01 0.26
CA ASP A 108 -18.89 15.16 -1.10
C ASP A 108 -19.36 14.05 -2.05
N ASN A 109 -19.85 12.92 -1.50
CA ASN A 109 -20.16 11.69 -2.26
C ASN A 109 -21.53 11.12 -1.86
N GLN A 110 -22.55 11.96 -1.84
CA GLN A 110 -23.91 11.59 -1.41
C GLN A 110 -24.52 10.46 -2.25
N GLY A 111 -24.23 10.45 -3.57
CA GLY A 111 -24.71 9.39 -4.47
C GLY A 111 -24.25 8.00 -4.05
N ILE A 112 -22.99 7.85 -3.62
CA ILE A 112 -22.46 6.58 -3.12
C ILE A 112 -23.07 6.24 -1.76
N ALA A 113 -23.18 7.19 -0.84
CA ALA A 113 -23.80 6.97 0.46
C ALA A 113 -25.23 6.45 0.34
N MET A 114 -26.03 7.05 -0.54
CA MET A 114 -27.41 6.61 -0.82
C MET A 114 -27.45 5.23 -1.49
N ARG A 115 -26.54 4.93 -2.42
CA ARG A 115 -26.47 3.64 -3.11
C ARG A 115 -26.28 2.46 -2.15
N PHE A 116 -25.63 2.69 -1.00
CA PHE A 116 -25.37 1.66 0.01
C PHE A 116 -26.17 1.86 1.31
N ASP A 117 -27.25 2.63 1.27
CA ASP A 117 -28.16 2.87 2.39
C ASP A 117 -27.42 3.36 3.65
N VAL A 118 -26.53 4.35 3.47
CA VAL A 118 -25.79 4.98 4.57
C VAL A 118 -26.60 6.18 5.07
N TYR A 119 -27.43 5.97 6.07
CA TYR A 119 -28.29 6.99 6.70
C TYR A 119 -27.74 7.54 8.01
N ALA A 120 -26.67 6.95 8.54
CA ALA A 120 -25.99 7.38 9.76
C ALA A 120 -24.48 7.20 9.61
N ILE A 121 -23.69 8.04 10.31
CA ILE A 121 -22.23 7.97 10.31
C ILE A 121 -21.67 7.97 11.74
N PRO A 122 -20.52 7.30 11.97
CA PRO A 122 -19.77 6.51 11.01
C PRO A 122 -20.54 5.24 10.59
N THR A 123 -20.35 4.81 9.38
CA THR A 123 -20.79 3.50 8.88
C THR A 123 -19.61 2.83 8.19
N PHE A 124 -19.36 1.58 8.54
CA PHE A 124 -18.28 0.78 7.98
C PHE A 124 -18.87 -0.34 7.13
N ILE A 125 -18.45 -0.45 5.89
CA ILE A 125 -18.94 -1.49 4.96
C ILE A 125 -17.74 -2.26 4.42
N VAL A 126 -17.81 -3.60 4.47
CA VAL A 126 -16.86 -4.48 3.80
C VAL A 126 -17.37 -4.78 2.41
N PHE A 127 -16.50 -4.58 1.44
CA PHE A 127 -16.75 -4.90 0.02
C PHE A 127 -15.87 -6.07 -0.42
N MET A 128 -16.44 -6.94 -1.25
CA MET A 128 -15.72 -7.99 -1.98
C MET A 128 -16.24 -8.06 -3.41
N ASN A 129 -15.34 -7.97 -4.37
CA ASN A 129 -15.69 -8.04 -5.80
C ASN A 129 -16.85 -7.08 -6.17
N GLY A 130 -16.79 -5.84 -5.68
CA GLY A 130 -17.79 -4.80 -5.93
C GLY A 130 -19.09 -4.91 -5.15
N LYS A 131 -19.25 -5.89 -4.27
CA LYS A 131 -20.49 -6.12 -3.49
C LYS A 131 -20.26 -5.82 -2.01
N ALA A 132 -21.19 -5.09 -1.40
CA ALA A 132 -21.24 -4.95 0.04
C ALA A 132 -21.62 -6.30 0.67
N VAL A 133 -20.73 -6.85 1.51
CA VAL A 133 -20.90 -8.18 2.12
C VAL A 133 -21.16 -8.12 3.62
N ASP A 134 -20.75 -7.04 4.28
CA ASP A 134 -21.02 -6.83 5.71
C ASP A 134 -21.05 -5.33 6.05
N LYS A 135 -21.72 -4.95 7.15
CA LYS A 135 -21.93 -3.57 7.54
C LYS A 135 -21.98 -3.41 9.05
N ALA A 136 -21.30 -2.39 9.55
CA ALA A 136 -21.42 -1.95 10.94
C ALA A 136 -21.76 -0.45 10.99
N VAL A 137 -22.71 -0.06 11.84
CA VAL A 137 -23.18 1.33 11.95
C VAL A 137 -22.83 1.87 13.33
N GLY A 138 -22.30 3.09 13.38
CA GLY A 138 -21.94 3.79 14.60
C GLY A 138 -20.51 3.53 15.05
N ALA A 139 -20.13 4.14 16.17
CA ALA A 139 -18.80 4.03 16.78
C ALA A 139 -18.65 2.68 17.53
N VAL A 140 -18.54 1.60 16.77
CA VAL A 140 -18.48 0.20 17.27
C VAL A 140 -17.17 -0.15 17.99
N GLY A 141 -16.19 0.74 17.97
CA GLY A 141 -14.89 0.54 18.61
C GLY A 141 -14.01 -0.48 17.88
N GLU A 142 -12.82 -0.74 18.45
CA GLU A 142 -11.82 -1.64 17.86
C GLU A 142 -12.35 -3.07 17.71
N LYS A 143 -12.94 -3.61 18.78
CA LYS A 143 -13.47 -5.00 18.77
C LYS A 143 -14.58 -5.20 17.75
N GLY A 144 -15.45 -4.18 17.56
CA GLY A 144 -16.52 -4.25 16.58
C GLY A 144 -15.98 -4.31 15.15
N LEU A 145 -14.96 -3.51 14.82
CA LEU A 145 -14.32 -3.55 13.51
C LEU A 145 -13.48 -4.82 13.31
N GLU A 146 -12.78 -5.30 14.35
CA GLU A 146 -12.04 -6.57 14.28
C GLU A 146 -12.97 -7.73 13.99
N GLY A 147 -14.11 -7.83 14.70
CA GLY A 147 -15.11 -8.88 14.45
C GLY A 147 -15.73 -8.82 13.05
N LEU A 148 -15.78 -7.63 12.44
CA LEU A 148 -16.17 -7.47 11.05
C LEU A 148 -15.11 -8.01 10.09
N LEU A 149 -13.81 -7.75 10.38
CA LEU A 149 -12.68 -8.12 9.54
C LEU A 149 -12.31 -9.61 9.63
N GLU A 150 -12.49 -10.26 10.79
CA GLU A 150 -12.10 -11.65 11.03
C GLU A 150 -12.71 -12.65 10.03
N LYS A 151 -13.87 -12.30 9.46
CA LYS A 151 -14.57 -13.12 8.46
C LYS A 151 -13.93 -13.09 7.07
N TYR A 152 -13.03 -12.11 6.81
CA TYR A 152 -12.52 -11.79 5.48
C TYR A 152 -10.98 -11.78 5.40
N GLN A 153 -10.30 -12.49 6.29
CA GLN A 153 -8.84 -12.57 6.37
C GLN A 153 -8.23 -13.79 5.69
#